data_3fa569eca4d43ff90d027693fbe6c340
#
_entry.id   3fa569eca4d43ff90d027693fbe6c340
#
_cell.length_a   1.000
_cell.length_b   1.000
_cell.length_c   1.000
_cell.angle_alpha   90.00
_cell.angle_beta   90.00
_cell.angle_gamma   90.00
#
_symmetry.space_group_name_H-M   'P 1'
#
loop_
_entity.id
_entity.type
_entity.pdbx_description
1 polymer ?
#
loop_
_entity_poly.entity_id
_entity_poly.type
_entity_poly.pdbx_seq_one_letter_code
_entity_poly.pdbx_strand_id
1 'polypeptide(L)'
;MNNQLTIPMAFERVTEQPSPYRHLDKMSTEEILTGINKEDQKVALAVEKQIPNIEHLANAIADRMLAGGRLFYLGAGTSGRLAIVDASECPPTYGVPYGLVIALIAGGDKAITQAVEFAEDSTEEGWKDLQKHFVSDKDVVVGLAASGTTPYVIGALEKCRENNIITGCIVCNQASPVAAVCDYPVEVVVGPEFVTGSTRMKSGTAQKLVLNMLSTAVMIKLGRVEDNRMVNMQLSNEKLVDRGVKMVMEQMPSIEYKEAKELLLTYGSVKKTLEQLQLK
;
A
#
# COMPACT_ATOMS: atom_id res chain seq x y z
N MET A 1 -40.15 -18.02 -4.06
CA MET A 1 -38.80 -17.48 -3.75
C MET A 1 -38.00 -17.59 -5.03
N ASN A 2 -37.86 -16.49 -5.77
CA ASN A 2 -37.11 -16.46 -7.03
C ASN A 2 -35.62 -16.46 -6.72
N ASN A 3 -34.97 -17.60 -6.90
CA ASN A 3 -33.52 -17.68 -6.99
C ASN A 3 -33.09 -17.03 -8.31
N GLN A 4 -32.84 -15.74 -8.29
CA GLN A 4 -32.09 -15.12 -9.37
C GLN A 4 -30.64 -15.64 -9.29
N LEU A 5 -30.33 -16.60 -10.17
CA LEU A 5 -28.95 -16.98 -10.48
C LEU A 5 -28.24 -15.70 -10.97
N THR A 6 -27.44 -15.10 -10.13
CA THR A 6 -26.51 -14.06 -10.52
C THR A 6 -25.51 -14.69 -11.50
N ILE A 7 -25.67 -14.37 -12.78
CA ILE A 7 -24.69 -14.75 -13.81
C ILE A 7 -23.36 -14.09 -13.36
N PRO A 8 -22.27 -14.87 -13.20
CA PRO A 8 -20.97 -14.26 -12.87
C PRO A 8 -20.63 -13.22 -13.95
N MET A 9 -20.32 -12.01 -13.53
CA MET A 9 -19.93 -10.96 -14.45
C MET A 9 -18.66 -11.40 -15.17
N ALA A 10 -18.68 -11.44 -16.50
CA ALA A 10 -17.52 -11.83 -17.28
C ALA A 10 -16.37 -10.86 -17.00
N PHE A 11 -15.16 -11.39 -16.76
CA PHE A 11 -13.96 -10.57 -16.55
C PHE A 11 -13.64 -9.77 -17.80
N GLU A 12 -13.59 -8.46 -17.66
CA GLU A 12 -13.22 -7.53 -18.72
C GLU A 12 -11.96 -6.74 -18.31
N ARG A 13 -10.94 -6.71 -19.18
CA ARG A 13 -9.72 -5.96 -18.97
C ARG A 13 -9.92 -4.48 -19.34
N VAL A 14 -10.57 -3.72 -18.49
CA VAL A 14 -10.81 -2.28 -18.69
C VAL A 14 -9.49 -1.50 -18.82
N THR A 15 -8.44 -1.94 -18.11
CA THR A 15 -7.09 -1.36 -18.19
C THR A 15 -6.43 -1.50 -19.56
N GLU A 16 -6.87 -2.47 -20.38
CA GLU A 16 -6.35 -2.72 -21.73
C GLU A 16 -7.25 -2.13 -22.82
N GLN A 17 -8.39 -1.55 -22.46
CA GLN A 17 -9.27 -0.91 -23.43
C GLN A 17 -8.59 0.27 -24.09
N PRO A 18 -8.92 0.57 -25.37
CA PRO A 18 -8.38 1.72 -26.07
C PRO A 18 -8.64 3.03 -25.34
N SER A 19 -7.62 3.88 -25.31
CA SER A 19 -7.76 5.25 -24.80
C SER A 19 -8.88 6.01 -25.52
N PRO A 20 -9.67 6.82 -24.80
CA PRO A 20 -10.62 7.75 -25.41
C PRO A 20 -9.93 8.91 -26.15
N TYR A 21 -8.65 9.11 -25.91
CA TYR A 21 -7.83 10.13 -26.58
C TYR A 21 -7.19 9.57 -27.86
N ARG A 22 -7.19 10.37 -28.91
CA ARG A 22 -6.66 9.98 -30.22
C ARG A 22 -5.60 10.98 -30.70
N HIS A 23 -4.69 10.52 -31.54
CA HIS A 23 -3.65 11.34 -32.10
C HIS A 23 -2.75 12.05 -31.07
N LEU A 24 -2.38 11.33 -30.01
CA LEU A 24 -1.52 11.84 -28.93
C LEU A 24 -0.19 12.41 -29.46
N ASP A 25 0.34 11.80 -30.50
CA ASP A 25 1.56 12.21 -31.21
C ASP A 25 1.46 13.57 -31.90
N LYS A 26 0.24 14.10 -32.05
CA LYS A 26 -0.03 15.41 -32.69
C LYS A 26 -0.50 16.48 -31.72
N MET A 27 -0.72 16.10 -30.46
CA MET A 27 -1.17 17.00 -29.40
C MET A 27 -0.05 17.94 -28.97
N SER A 28 -0.41 19.17 -28.66
CA SER A 28 0.47 20.08 -27.94
C SER A 28 0.75 19.56 -26.51
N THR A 29 1.83 20.00 -25.89
CA THR A 29 2.14 19.64 -24.49
C THR A 29 1.01 20.04 -23.54
N GLU A 30 0.37 21.19 -23.75
CA GLU A 30 -0.77 21.64 -22.94
C GLU A 30 -1.96 20.68 -23.05
N GLU A 31 -2.31 20.25 -24.26
CA GLU A 31 -3.40 19.28 -24.49
C GLU A 31 -3.11 17.94 -23.80
N ILE A 32 -1.86 17.45 -23.91
CA ILE A 32 -1.42 16.21 -23.25
C ILE A 32 -1.56 16.34 -21.74
N LEU A 33 -0.97 17.37 -21.12
CA LEU A 33 -1.01 17.57 -19.67
C LEU A 33 -2.43 17.78 -19.15
N THR A 34 -3.23 18.54 -19.88
CA THR A 34 -4.65 18.76 -19.53
C THR A 34 -5.44 17.46 -19.62
N GLY A 35 -5.21 16.65 -20.66
CA GLY A 35 -5.86 15.35 -20.82
C GLY A 35 -5.50 14.39 -19.69
N ILE A 36 -4.20 14.26 -19.36
CA ILE A 36 -3.75 13.43 -18.22
C ILE A 36 -4.40 13.91 -16.92
N ASN A 37 -4.35 15.20 -16.62
CA ASN A 37 -4.92 15.73 -15.39
C ASN A 37 -6.44 15.47 -15.27
N LYS A 38 -7.19 15.59 -16.38
CA LYS A 38 -8.63 15.25 -16.40
C LYS A 38 -8.89 13.78 -16.07
N GLU A 39 -8.01 12.89 -16.52
CA GLU A 39 -8.11 11.47 -16.19
C GLU A 39 -7.75 11.23 -14.72
N ASP A 40 -6.69 11.86 -14.20
CA ASP A 40 -6.24 11.70 -12.81
C ASP A 40 -7.28 12.17 -11.79
N GLN A 41 -8.05 13.22 -12.10
CA GLN A 41 -9.15 13.69 -11.24
C GLN A 41 -10.22 12.62 -10.97
N LYS A 42 -10.36 11.62 -11.82
CA LYS A 42 -11.33 10.52 -11.64
C LYS A 42 -10.87 9.48 -10.62
N VAL A 43 -9.57 9.41 -10.36
CA VAL A 43 -8.98 8.32 -9.57
C VAL A 43 -9.46 8.33 -8.13
N ALA A 44 -9.42 9.48 -7.46
CA ALA A 44 -9.89 9.60 -6.08
C ALA A 44 -11.36 9.21 -5.91
N LEU A 45 -12.22 9.57 -6.88
CA LEU A 45 -13.63 9.21 -6.89
C LEU A 45 -13.85 7.69 -7.13
N ALA A 46 -12.95 7.04 -7.88
CA ALA A 46 -12.99 5.60 -8.04
C ALA A 46 -12.56 4.88 -6.75
N VAL A 47 -11.53 5.39 -6.06
CA VAL A 47 -11.08 4.87 -4.77
C VAL A 47 -12.15 5.06 -3.69
N GLU A 48 -12.84 6.20 -3.64
CA GLU A 48 -13.92 6.48 -2.70
C GLU A 48 -14.98 5.36 -2.68
N LYS A 49 -15.34 4.83 -3.84
CA LYS A 49 -16.31 3.73 -3.96
C LYS A 49 -15.83 2.42 -3.32
N GLN A 50 -14.53 2.29 -3.10
CA GLN A 50 -13.92 1.10 -2.52
C GLN A 50 -13.61 1.24 -1.02
N ILE A 51 -13.92 2.38 -0.39
CA ILE A 51 -13.69 2.60 1.05
C ILE A 51 -14.21 1.44 1.91
N PRO A 52 -15.41 0.87 1.70
CA PRO A 52 -15.88 -0.26 2.49
C PRO A 52 -14.98 -1.51 2.36
N ASN A 53 -14.50 -1.81 1.15
CA ASN A 53 -13.61 -2.96 0.93
C ASN A 53 -12.20 -2.70 1.50
N ILE A 54 -11.71 -1.45 1.39
CA ILE A 54 -10.46 -1.02 2.00
C ILE A 54 -10.54 -1.12 3.53
N GLU A 55 -11.66 -0.74 4.13
CA GLU A 55 -11.92 -0.87 5.57
C GLU A 55 -11.86 -2.31 6.03
N HIS A 56 -12.54 -3.23 5.34
CA HIS A 56 -12.53 -4.65 5.67
C HIS A 56 -11.11 -5.22 5.64
N LEU A 57 -10.35 -4.91 4.59
CA LEU A 57 -8.95 -5.34 4.47
C LEU A 57 -8.07 -4.71 5.56
N ALA A 58 -8.21 -3.41 5.83
CA ALA A 58 -7.44 -2.72 6.86
C ALA A 58 -7.71 -3.29 8.26
N ASN A 59 -8.96 -3.64 8.56
CA ASN A 59 -9.34 -4.27 9.82
C ASN A 59 -8.68 -5.65 9.96
N ALA A 60 -8.77 -6.50 8.92
CA ALA A 60 -8.14 -7.83 8.94
C ALA A 60 -6.62 -7.75 9.12
N ILE A 61 -5.96 -6.79 8.47
CA ILE A 61 -4.52 -6.55 8.63
C ILE A 61 -4.21 -6.11 10.07
N ALA A 62 -4.94 -5.13 10.60
CA ALA A 62 -4.70 -4.60 11.94
C ALA A 62 -4.87 -5.69 13.00
N ASP A 63 -5.92 -6.51 12.92
CA ASP A 63 -6.19 -7.60 13.85
C ASP A 63 -5.06 -8.62 13.86
N ARG A 64 -4.55 -9.02 12.69
CA ARG A 64 -3.40 -9.94 12.60
C ARG A 64 -2.12 -9.32 13.13
N MET A 65 -1.84 -8.07 12.81
CA MET A 65 -0.65 -7.38 13.31
C MET A 65 -0.70 -7.14 14.82
N LEU A 66 -1.85 -6.87 15.41
CA LEU A 66 -2.05 -6.81 16.87
C LEU A 66 -1.81 -8.17 17.54
N ALA A 67 -2.11 -9.25 16.84
CA ALA A 67 -1.82 -10.62 17.29
C ALA A 67 -0.36 -11.06 17.05
N GLY A 68 0.52 -10.16 16.59
CA GLY A 68 1.94 -10.41 16.36
C GLY A 68 2.30 -10.89 14.97
N GLY A 69 1.37 -10.81 14.01
CA GLY A 69 1.62 -11.04 12.58
C GLY A 69 2.23 -9.84 11.87
N ARG A 70 2.53 -10.00 10.59
CA ARG A 70 3.17 -9.02 9.71
C ARG A 70 2.30 -8.77 8.49
N LEU A 71 2.55 -7.64 7.81
CA LEU A 71 1.96 -7.32 6.52
C LEU A 71 2.97 -7.56 5.40
N PHE A 72 2.57 -8.34 4.41
CA PHE A 72 3.32 -8.53 3.16
C PHE A 72 2.57 -7.88 2.00
N TYR A 73 3.27 -7.08 1.23
CA TYR A 73 2.85 -6.66 -0.10
C TYR A 73 3.58 -7.48 -1.16
N LEU A 74 2.91 -7.79 -2.26
CA LEU A 74 3.46 -8.60 -3.33
C LEU A 74 2.98 -8.05 -4.68
N GLY A 75 3.89 -7.76 -5.61
CA GLY A 75 3.52 -7.22 -6.91
C GLY A 75 4.61 -7.30 -7.95
N ALA A 76 4.30 -6.89 -9.18
CA ALA A 76 5.25 -6.81 -10.28
C ALA A 76 5.31 -5.39 -10.86
N GLY A 77 6.40 -5.02 -11.50
CA GLY A 77 6.57 -3.74 -12.19
C GLY A 77 6.22 -2.53 -11.31
N THR A 78 5.34 -1.65 -11.81
CA THR A 78 4.89 -0.45 -11.07
C THR A 78 4.20 -0.81 -9.76
N SER A 79 3.34 -1.84 -9.74
CA SER A 79 2.63 -2.28 -8.54
C SER A 79 3.59 -2.72 -7.44
N GLY A 80 4.62 -3.50 -7.78
CA GLY A 80 5.66 -3.92 -6.83
C GLY A 80 6.49 -2.73 -6.32
N ARG A 81 6.82 -1.77 -7.17
CA ARG A 81 7.56 -0.55 -6.75
C ARG A 81 6.74 0.32 -5.80
N LEU A 82 5.44 0.48 -6.04
CA LEU A 82 4.54 1.22 -5.15
C LEU A 82 4.43 0.53 -3.78
N ALA A 83 4.38 -0.80 -3.76
CA ALA A 83 4.42 -1.59 -2.53
C ALA A 83 5.71 -1.33 -1.73
N ILE A 84 6.86 -1.29 -2.40
CA ILE A 84 8.16 -0.99 -1.76
C ILE A 84 8.18 0.43 -1.20
N VAL A 85 7.67 1.42 -1.94
CA VAL A 85 7.56 2.81 -1.47
C VAL A 85 6.76 2.86 -0.16
N ASP A 86 5.56 2.27 -0.13
CA ASP A 86 4.71 2.29 1.06
C ASP A 86 5.35 1.56 2.26
N ALA A 87 5.87 0.35 2.05
CA ALA A 87 6.50 -0.44 3.10
C ALA A 87 7.75 0.24 3.69
N SER A 88 8.57 0.86 2.84
CA SER A 88 9.83 1.52 3.26
C SER A 88 9.59 2.77 4.11
N GLU A 89 8.44 3.42 3.96
CA GLU A 89 8.08 4.62 4.73
C GLU A 89 7.49 4.31 6.12
N CYS A 90 7.05 3.08 6.37
CA CYS A 90 6.46 2.71 7.67
C CYS A 90 7.45 2.81 8.85
N PRO A 91 8.70 2.31 8.78
CA PRO A 91 9.63 2.43 9.89
C PRO A 91 10.00 3.88 10.26
N PRO A 92 10.42 4.77 9.35
CA PRO A 92 10.77 6.14 9.70
C PRO A 92 9.56 6.96 10.16
N THR A 93 8.36 6.68 9.63
CA THR A 93 7.14 7.46 9.94
C THR A 93 6.54 7.04 11.27
N TYR A 94 6.39 5.75 11.49
CA TYR A 94 5.61 5.21 12.61
C TYR A 94 6.47 4.54 13.70
N GLY A 95 7.80 4.49 13.52
CA GLY A 95 8.72 3.86 14.48
C GLY A 95 8.50 2.36 14.65
N VAL A 96 7.95 1.71 13.64
CA VAL A 96 7.82 0.25 13.62
C VAL A 96 9.15 -0.40 13.21
N PRO A 97 9.42 -1.64 13.64
CA PRO A 97 10.64 -2.33 13.24
C PRO A 97 10.64 -2.63 11.73
N TYR A 98 11.82 -2.66 11.14
CA TYR A 98 12.01 -3.24 9.81
C TYR A 98 11.50 -4.68 9.80
N GLY A 99 10.84 -5.08 8.73
CA GLY A 99 10.27 -6.43 8.60
C GLY A 99 8.86 -6.59 9.20
N LEU A 100 8.24 -5.53 9.75
CA LEU A 100 6.84 -5.55 10.14
C LEU A 100 5.91 -5.38 8.93
N VAL A 101 6.30 -4.51 7.98
CA VAL A 101 5.69 -4.39 6.66
C VAL A 101 6.77 -4.71 5.63
N ILE A 102 6.54 -5.71 4.80
CA ILE A 102 7.50 -6.26 3.84
C ILE A 102 6.89 -6.15 2.45
N ALA A 103 7.64 -5.62 1.50
CA ALA A 103 7.22 -5.59 0.10
C ALA A 103 8.13 -6.49 -0.75
N LEU A 104 7.50 -7.31 -1.58
CA LEU A 104 8.14 -8.22 -2.51
C LEU A 104 7.80 -7.83 -3.95
N ILE A 105 8.78 -7.84 -4.82
CA ILE A 105 8.61 -7.52 -6.23
C ILE A 105 9.13 -8.66 -7.12
N ALA A 106 8.35 -9.04 -8.11
CA ALA A 106 8.77 -10.03 -9.10
C ALA A 106 10.12 -9.60 -9.74
N GLY A 107 11.10 -10.50 -9.69
CA GLY A 107 12.48 -10.23 -10.14
C GLY A 107 13.40 -9.66 -9.06
N GLY A 108 12.93 -9.53 -7.80
CA GLY A 108 13.73 -9.13 -6.64
C GLY A 108 14.25 -7.69 -6.71
N ASP A 109 15.28 -7.39 -5.93
CA ASP A 109 15.81 -6.01 -5.77
C ASP A 109 16.21 -5.33 -7.09
N LYS A 110 16.66 -6.08 -8.07
CA LYS A 110 16.97 -5.54 -9.40
C LYS A 110 15.73 -4.91 -10.05
N ALA A 111 14.56 -5.50 -9.84
CA ALA A 111 13.29 -5.02 -10.42
C ALA A 111 12.83 -3.68 -9.84
N ILE A 112 13.40 -3.21 -8.74
CA ILE A 112 13.12 -1.89 -8.15
C ILE A 112 13.50 -0.79 -9.14
N THR A 113 14.69 -0.89 -9.75
CA THR A 113 15.27 0.17 -10.60
C THR A 113 15.30 -0.20 -12.09
N GLN A 114 15.16 -1.47 -12.44
CA GLN A 114 15.22 -1.95 -13.82
C GLN A 114 14.05 -2.91 -14.10
N ALA A 115 13.60 -2.96 -15.36
CA ALA A 115 12.67 -4.02 -15.76
C ALA A 115 13.38 -5.37 -15.76
N VAL A 116 12.73 -6.39 -15.18
CA VAL A 116 13.20 -7.78 -15.25
C VAL A 116 12.15 -8.53 -16.07
N GLU A 117 12.51 -8.84 -17.30
CA GLU A 117 11.63 -9.50 -18.26
C GLU A 117 11.16 -10.86 -17.72
N PHE A 118 9.90 -11.22 -18.00
CA PHE A 118 9.27 -12.49 -17.64
C PHE A 118 9.21 -12.84 -16.14
N ALA A 119 9.69 -11.96 -15.25
CA ALA A 119 9.68 -12.23 -13.81
C ALA A 119 8.26 -12.37 -13.24
N GLU A 120 7.27 -11.73 -13.85
CA GLU A 120 5.88 -11.75 -13.43
C GLU A 120 5.07 -12.97 -13.94
N ASP A 121 5.63 -13.75 -14.88
CA ASP A 121 4.94 -14.86 -15.54
C ASP A 121 4.95 -16.15 -14.73
N SER A 122 5.77 -16.26 -13.69
CA SER A 122 5.88 -17.44 -12.85
C SER A 122 4.79 -17.47 -11.77
N THR A 123 4.01 -18.54 -11.71
CA THR A 123 3.03 -18.78 -10.64
C THR A 123 3.67 -19.30 -9.34
N GLU A 124 4.96 -19.67 -9.35
CA GLU A 124 5.63 -20.26 -8.19
C GLU A 124 6.53 -19.28 -7.45
N GLU A 125 7.17 -18.34 -8.16
CA GLU A 125 8.21 -17.49 -7.57
C GLU A 125 7.66 -16.59 -6.46
N GLY A 126 6.43 -16.08 -6.57
CA GLY A 126 5.81 -15.27 -5.52
C GLY A 126 5.68 -16.01 -4.19
N TRP A 127 5.31 -17.28 -4.21
CA TRP A 127 5.28 -18.11 -3.02
C TRP A 127 6.68 -18.40 -2.48
N LYS A 128 7.66 -18.71 -3.33
CA LYS A 128 9.04 -18.89 -2.92
C LYS A 128 9.64 -17.65 -2.26
N ASP A 129 9.30 -16.46 -2.77
CA ASP A 129 9.74 -15.20 -2.18
C ASP A 129 9.13 -14.99 -0.78
N LEU A 130 7.85 -15.28 -0.59
CA LEU A 130 7.20 -15.26 0.73
C LEU A 130 7.84 -16.24 1.70
N GLN A 131 8.18 -17.46 1.25
CA GLN A 131 8.83 -18.48 2.07
C GLN A 131 10.22 -18.06 2.56
N LYS A 132 11.00 -17.32 1.77
CA LYS A 132 12.29 -16.75 2.20
C LYS A 132 12.16 -15.83 3.41
N HIS A 133 10.99 -15.24 3.60
CA HIS A 133 10.66 -14.39 4.74
C HIS A 133 9.88 -15.12 5.84
N PHE A 134 9.81 -16.46 5.77
CA PHE A 134 9.12 -17.29 6.77
C PHE A 134 7.67 -16.84 7.01
N VAL A 135 6.92 -16.59 5.92
CA VAL A 135 5.50 -16.24 6.00
C VAL A 135 4.71 -17.34 6.73
N SER A 136 3.76 -16.96 7.57
CA SER A 136 2.97 -17.87 8.39
C SER A 136 1.48 -17.49 8.43
N ASP A 137 0.66 -18.33 9.01
CA ASP A 137 -0.78 -18.13 9.22
C ASP A 137 -1.13 -16.93 10.11
N LYS A 138 -0.14 -16.32 10.77
CA LYS A 138 -0.30 -15.07 11.54
C LYS A 138 -0.26 -13.84 10.65
N ASP A 139 0.38 -13.94 9.50
CA ASP A 139 0.64 -12.84 8.58
C ASP A 139 -0.57 -12.54 7.67
N VAL A 140 -0.53 -11.41 6.99
CA VAL A 140 -1.46 -11.05 5.89
C VAL A 140 -0.65 -10.75 4.65
N VAL A 141 -1.10 -11.26 3.50
CA VAL A 141 -0.47 -11.02 2.20
C VAL A 141 -1.43 -10.26 1.30
N VAL A 142 -1.01 -9.10 0.79
CA VAL A 142 -1.78 -8.26 -0.13
C VAL A 142 -1.10 -8.24 -1.49
N GLY A 143 -1.76 -8.79 -2.50
CA GLY A 143 -1.32 -8.82 -3.88
C GLY A 143 -1.68 -7.54 -4.63
N LEU A 144 -0.73 -6.95 -5.35
CA LEU A 144 -0.93 -5.77 -6.18
C LEU A 144 -0.74 -6.10 -7.66
N ALA A 145 -1.80 -5.95 -8.45
CA ALA A 145 -1.77 -6.16 -9.90
C ALA A 145 -2.81 -5.26 -10.59
N ALA A 146 -2.38 -4.21 -11.27
CA ALA A 146 -3.30 -3.30 -11.95
C ALA A 146 -4.24 -4.03 -12.92
N SER A 147 -3.70 -4.93 -13.75
CA SER A 147 -4.48 -5.78 -14.67
C SER A 147 -5.36 -6.81 -13.94
N GLY A 148 -4.98 -7.21 -12.72
CA GLY A 148 -5.61 -8.31 -12.00
C GLY A 148 -5.31 -9.70 -12.57
N THR A 149 -4.27 -9.85 -13.42
CA THR A 149 -3.96 -11.11 -14.12
C THR A 149 -2.52 -11.58 -13.96
N THR A 150 -1.72 -10.93 -13.14
CA THR A 150 -0.30 -11.24 -12.96
C THR A 150 -0.08 -12.62 -12.32
N PRO A 151 0.54 -13.60 -13.02
CA PRO A 151 0.70 -14.96 -12.52
C PRO A 151 1.47 -15.06 -11.21
N TYR A 152 2.53 -14.25 -11.04
CA TYR A 152 3.32 -14.14 -9.80
C TYR A 152 2.43 -13.83 -8.58
N VAL A 153 1.43 -12.97 -8.75
CA VAL A 153 0.51 -12.59 -7.67
C VAL A 153 -0.55 -13.68 -7.45
N ILE A 154 -1.14 -14.21 -8.53
CA ILE A 154 -2.18 -15.25 -8.45
C ILE A 154 -1.63 -16.46 -7.70
N GLY A 155 -0.52 -17.05 -8.17
CA GLY A 155 0.03 -18.26 -7.57
C GLY A 155 0.45 -18.07 -6.11
N ALA A 156 0.98 -16.89 -5.75
CA ALA A 156 1.31 -16.59 -4.36
C ALA A 156 0.06 -16.54 -3.46
N LEU A 157 -1.03 -15.86 -3.89
CA LEU A 157 -2.25 -15.75 -3.09
C LEU A 157 -2.98 -17.10 -2.98
N GLU A 158 -3.00 -17.92 -4.03
CA GLU A 158 -3.52 -19.29 -3.97
C GLU A 158 -2.78 -20.12 -2.91
N LYS A 159 -1.44 -20.08 -2.93
CA LYS A 159 -0.62 -20.78 -1.93
C LYS A 159 -0.80 -20.23 -0.52
N CYS A 160 -0.99 -18.92 -0.35
CA CYS A 160 -1.33 -18.33 0.95
C CYS A 160 -2.63 -18.91 1.50
N ARG A 161 -3.69 -18.97 0.71
CA ARG A 161 -4.98 -19.54 1.13
C ARG A 161 -4.88 -21.03 1.47
N GLU A 162 -4.15 -21.81 0.67
CA GLU A 162 -3.87 -23.22 0.98
C GLU A 162 -3.19 -23.39 2.36
N ASN A 163 -2.44 -22.39 2.81
CA ASN A 163 -1.72 -22.38 4.09
C ASN A 163 -2.42 -21.54 5.19
N ASN A 164 -3.72 -21.23 5.03
CA ASN A 164 -4.55 -20.46 5.98
C ASN A 164 -3.99 -19.04 6.29
N ILE A 165 -3.25 -18.46 5.36
CA ILE A 165 -2.76 -17.09 5.45
C ILE A 165 -3.84 -16.18 4.85
N ILE A 166 -4.23 -15.14 5.60
CA ILE A 166 -5.21 -14.14 5.11
C ILE A 166 -4.65 -13.40 3.91
N THR A 167 -5.49 -13.25 2.88
CA THR A 167 -5.11 -12.61 1.62
C THR A 167 -6.01 -11.42 1.28
N GLY A 168 -5.40 -10.38 0.72
CA GLY A 168 -6.09 -9.27 0.09
C GLY A 168 -5.51 -9.00 -1.30
N CYS A 169 -6.19 -8.15 -2.08
CA CYS A 169 -5.59 -7.64 -3.31
C CYS A 169 -6.02 -6.20 -3.62
N ILE A 170 -5.20 -5.51 -4.43
CA ILE A 170 -5.51 -4.20 -5.00
C ILE A 170 -5.35 -4.30 -6.52
N VAL A 171 -6.48 -4.25 -7.22
CA VAL A 171 -6.57 -4.42 -8.68
C VAL A 171 -7.39 -3.30 -9.31
N CYS A 172 -7.25 -3.09 -10.63
CA CYS A 172 -7.98 -2.03 -11.35
C CYS A 172 -8.99 -2.58 -12.38
N ASN A 173 -9.31 -3.86 -12.29
CA ASN A 173 -10.36 -4.52 -13.06
C ASN A 173 -11.28 -5.29 -12.12
N GLN A 174 -12.58 -5.27 -12.40
CA GLN A 174 -13.58 -5.99 -11.63
C GLN A 174 -13.58 -7.48 -11.98
N ALA A 175 -13.88 -8.33 -10.98
CA ALA A 175 -13.94 -9.78 -11.13
C ALA A 175 -12.69 -10.41 -11.78
N SER A 176 -11.52 -9.84 -11.47
CA SER A 176 -10.24 -10.30 -12.02
C SER A 176 -9.78 -11.63 -11.42
N PRO A 177 -8.92 -12.40 -12.14
CA PRO A 177 -8.34 -13.64 -11.61
C PRO A 177 -7.65 -13.47 -10.24
N VAL A 178 -6.93 -12.36 -10.01
CA VAL A 178 -6.32 -12.06 -8.70
C VAL A 178 -7.39 -11.85 -7.63
N ALA A 179 -8.47 -11.14 -7.94
CA ALA A 179 -9.57 -10.92 -6.99
C ALA A 179 -10.31 -12.22 -6.64
N ALA A 180 -10.42 -13.15 -7.57
CA ALA A 180 -11.09 -14.45 -7.38
C ALA A 180 -10.34 -15.36 -6.39
N VAL A 181 -9.03 -15.17 -6.21
CA VAL A 181 -8.17 -16.02 -5.36
C VAL A 181 -7.79 -15.38 -4.04
N CYS A 182 -8.40 -14.26 -3.63
CA CYS A 182 -8.14 -13.62 -2.35
C CYS A 182 -9.40 -13.48 -1.48
N ASP A 183 -9.21 -13.22 -0.16
CA ASP A 183 -10.29 -13.11 0.81
C ASP A 183 -10.88 -11.69 0.83
N TYR A 184 -10.05 -10.65 0.64
CA TYR A 184 -10.41 -9.24 0.72
C TYR A 184 -10.02 -8.49 -0.56
N PRO A 185 -10.82 -8.56 -1.64
CA PRO A 185 -10.52 -7.84 -2.88
C PRO A 185 -10.86 -6.34 -2.79
N VAL A 186 -9.93 -5.49 -3.26
CA VAL A 186 -10.14 -4.06 -3.48
C VAL A 186 -10.00 -3.79 -4.99
N GLU A 187 -11.13 -3.59 -5.67
CA GLU A 187 -11.23 -3.50 -7.12
C GLU A 187 -11.51 -2.05 -7.56
N VAL A 188 -10.45 -1.27 -7.80
CA VAL A 188 -10.55 0.16 -8.14
C VAL A 188 -10.57 0.34 -9.65
N VAL A 189 -11.75 0.33 -10.25
CA VAL A 189 -11.92 0.52 -11.71
C VAL A 189 -11.78 2.00 -12.07
N VAL A 190 -10.67 2.37 -12.70
CA VAL A 190 -10.34 3.76 -13.11
C VAL A 190 -10.59 4.03 -14.59
N GLY A 191 -11.07 3.04 -15.35
CA GLY A 191 -11.26 3.14 -16.79
C GLY A 191 -9.96 3.02 -17.61
N PRO A 192 -10.05 3.12 -18.93
CA PRO A 192 -8.89 3.08 -19.83
C PRO A 192 -7.87 4.18 -19.52
N GLU A 193 -6.60 3.88 -19.70
CA GLU A 193 -5.52 4.85 -19.46
C GLU A 193 -5.47 5.94 -20.55
N PHE A 194 -4.85 7.09 -20.25
CA PHE A 194 -4.60 8.15 -21.24
C PHE A 194 -3.75 7.64 -22.40
N VAL A 195 -2.72 6.85 -22.12
CA VAL A 195 -1.99 6.04 -23.11
C VAL A 195 -2.45 4.62 -22.95
N THR A 196 -3.07 4.03 -23.98
CA THR A 196 -3.63 2.66 -23.93
C THR A 196 -2.68 1.66 -23.29
N GLY A 197 -3.16 0.91 -22.31
CA GLY A 197 -2.41 -0.13 -21.60
C GLY A 197 -1.31 0.37 -20.64
N SER A 198 -1.11 1.69 -20.50
CA SER A 198 -0.05 2.25 -19.64
C SER A 198 -0.49 2.34 -18.18
N THR A 199 -0.65 1.18 -17.54
CA THR A 199 -1.20 1.04 -16.17
C THR A 199 -0.35 1.67 -15.06
N ARG A 200 0.86 2.16 -15.38
CA ARG A 200 1.65 3.01 -14.47
C ARG A 200 1.00 4.37 -14.17
N MET A 201 -0.03 4.78 -14.95
CA MET A 201 -0.71 6.07 -14.85
C MET A 201 -1.85 6.01 -13.82
N LYS A 202 -3.13 6.07 -14.24
CA LYS A 202 -4.28 6.08 -13.32
C LYS A 202 -4.34 4.87 -12.39
N SER A 203 -4.09 3.69 -12.93
CA SER A 203 -4.11 2.44 -12.14
C SER A 203 -3.02 2.47 -11.07
N GLY A 204 -1.80 2.91 -11.41
CA GLY A 204 -0.73 3.12 -10.43
C GLY A 204 -1.10 4.16 -9.38
N THR A 205 -1.70 5.29 -9.78
CA THR A 205 -2.18 6.33 -8.85
C THR A 205 -3.26 5.78 -7.90
N ALA A 206 -4.19 4.98 -8.40
CA ALA A 206 -5.21 4.33 -7.58
C ALA A 206 -4.59 3.39 -6.55
N GLN A 207 -3.66 2.53 -6.97
CA GLN A 207 -2.94 1.63 -6.05
C GLN A 207 -2.19 2.40 -4.97
N LYS A 208 -1.52 3.49 -5.31
CA LYS A 208 -0.81 4.35 -4.36
C LYS A 208 -1.77 4.97 -3.34
N LEU A 209 -2.95 5.44 -3.75
CA LEU A 209 -3.95 5.99 -2.84
C LEU A 209 -4.48 4.92 -1.87
N VAL A 210 -4.76 3.72 -2.36
CA VAL A 210 -5.22 2.60 -1.52
C VAL A 210 -4.13 2.18 -0.53
N LEU A 211 -2.87 2.02 -0.96
CA LEU A 211 -1.74 1.69 -0.09
C LEU A 211 -1.60 2.71 1.05
N ASN A 212 -1.65 4.01 0.73
CA ASN A 212 -1.60 5.06 1.75
C ASN A 212 -2.73 4.95 2.78
N MET A 213 -3.96 4.65 2.32
CA MET A 213 -5.11 4.47 3.20
C MET A 213 -4.91 3.25 4.10
N LEU A 214 -4.48 2.12 3.53
CA LEU A 214 -4.27 0.86 4.27
C LEU A 214 -3.19 1.02 5.34
N SER A 215 -1.96 1.39 4.95
CA SER A 215 -0.84 1.48 5.88
C SER A 215 -1.11 2.52 6.97
N THR A 216 -1.65 3.70 6.61
CA THR A 216 -1.98 4.74 7.59
C THR A 216 -3.07 4.28 8.56
N ALA A 217 -4.18 3.72 8.08
CA ALA A 217 -5.26 3.25 8.94
C ALA A 217 -4.78 2.13 9.88
N VAL A 218 -4.01 1.17 9.36
CA VAL A 218 -3.42 0.09 10.16
C VAL A 218 -2.49 0.65 11.22
N MET A 219 -1.58 1.56 10.90
CA MET A 219 -0.65 2.14 11.86
C MET A 219 -1.36 2.96 12.95
N ILE A 220 -2.44 3.66 12.61
CA ILE A 220 -3.30 4.34 13.59
C ILE A 220 -3.92 3.31 14.54
N LYS A 221 -4.49 2.21 14.03
CA LYS A 221 -5.07 1.13 14.84
C LYS A 221 -4.04 0.43 15.73
N LEU A 222 -2.79 0.36 15.30
CA LEU A 222 -1.66 -0.14 16.10
C LEU A 222 -1.15 0.87 17.15
N GLY A 223 -1.82 2.02 17.32
CA GLY A 223 -1.47 3.04 18.32
C GLY A 223 -0.17 3.78 18.00
N ARG A 224 0.19 3.92 16.71
CA ARG A 224 1.41 4.62 16.28
C ARG A 224 1.20 6.12 16.06
N VAL A 225 -0.04 6.56 16.10
CA VAL A 225 -0.45 7.97 15.96
C VAL A 225 -1.26 8.34 17.19
N GLU A 226 -1.03 9.53 17.73
CA GLU A 226 -1.80 10.12 18.83
C GLU A 226 -2.38 11.45 18.34
N ASP A 227 -3.71 11.62 18.47
CA ASP A 227 -4.45 12.68 17.81
C ASP A 227 -4.16 12.66 16.30
N ASN A 228 -3.46 13.64 15.78
CA ASN A 228 -3.04 13.74 14.38
C ASN A 228 -1.52 13.66 14.18
N ARG A 229 -0.77 13.13 15.17
CA ARG A 229 0.70 13.19 15.23
C ARG A 229 1.37 11.82 15.33
N MET A 230 2.46 11.69 14.61
CA MET A 230 3.33 10.49 14.62
C MET A 230 4.27 10.53 15.84
N VAL A 231 3.78 10.09 17.01
CA VAL A 231 4.52 10.19 18.29
C VAL A 231 5.68 9.18 18.44
N ASN A 232 5.76 8.21 17.53
CA ASN A 232 6.78 7.16 17.53
C ASN A 232 7.76 7.25 16.35
N MET A 233 7.76 8.35 15.58
CA MET A 233 8.66 8.51 14.42
C MET A 233 10.12 8.33 14.82
N GLN A 234 10.92 7.72 13.94
CA GLN A 234 12.35 7.58 14.16
C GLN A 234 13.07 8.93 14.05
N LEU A 235 14.02 9.19 14.95
CA LEU A 235 14.82 10.41 14.97
C LEU A 235 16.06 10.29 14.06
N SER A 236 15.85 9.83 12.83
CA SER A 236 16.92 9.43 11.91
C SER A 236 17.58 10.58 11.14
N ASN A 237 17.02 11.79 11.22
CA ASN A 237 17.59 13.00 10.62
C ASN A 237 17.19 14.25 11.39
N GLU A 238 17.89 15.38 11.14
CA GLU A 238 17.64 16.64 11.84
C GLU A 238 16.22 17.18 11.67
N LYS A 239 15.59 16.99 10.52
CA LYS A 239 14.20 17.39 10.28
C LYS A 239 13.22 16.64 11.18
N LEU A 240 13.43 15.36 11.39
CA LEU A 240 12.59 14.54 12.26
C LEU A 240 12.87 14.85 13.74
N VAL A 241 14.12 15.12 14.11
CA VAL A 241 14.48 15.58 15.44
C VAL A 241 13.79 16.93 15.73
N ASP A 242 13.92 17.93 14.85
CA ASP A 242 13.28 19.25 15.02
C ASP A 242 11.76 19.14 15.14
N ARG A 243 11.12 18.29 14.32
CA ARG A 243 9.68 18.01 14.43
C ARG A 243 9.33 17.42 15.79
N GLY A 244 10.08 16.44 16.26
CA GLY A 244 9.87 15.83 17.58
C GLY A 244 10.05 16.82 18.73
N VAL A 245 11.06 17.67 18.67
CA VAL A 245 11.27 18.76 19.65
C VAL A 245 10.07 19.68 19.72
N LYS A 246 9.58 20.15 18.57
CA LYS A 246 8.39 21.03 18.52
C LYS A 246 7.15 20.35 19.12
N MET A 247 6.96 19.05 18.87
CA MET A 247 5.85 18.30 19.46
C MET A 247 5.97 18.18 20.99
N VAL A 248 7.18 17.99 21.53
CA VAL A 248 7.43 18.02 22.99
C VAL A 248 7.11 19.39 23.56
N MET A 249 7.62 20.45 22.94
CA MET A 249 7.40 21.85 23.40
C MET A 249 5.92 22.27 23.37
N GLU A 250 5.14 21.79 22.40
CA GLU A 250 3.70 22.07 22.33
C GLU A 250 2.92 21.44 23.50
N GLN A 251 3.34 20.26 23.95
CA GLN A 251 2.74 19.58 25.11
C GLN A 251 3.29 20.09 26.44
N MET A 252 4.50 20.65 26.43
CA MET A 252 5.21 21.21 27.59
C MET A 252 5.67 22.65 27.28
N PRO A 253 4.78 23.65 27.30
CA PRO A 253 5.09 25.03 26.88
C PRO A 253 6.20 25.72 27.66
N SER A 254 6.55 25.23 28.85
CA SER A 254 7.62 25.79 29.70
C SER A 254 9.01 25.25 29.39
N ILE A 255 9.12 24.22 28.52
CA ILE A 255 10.41 23.60 28.20
C ILE A 255 11.13 24.38 27.07
N GLU A 256 12.43 24.62 27.24
CA GLU A 256 13.24 25.25 26.22
C GLU A 256 13.62 24.24 25.10
N TYR A 257 13.81 24.74 23.87
CA TYR A 257 14.14 23.91 22.70
C TYR A 257 15.34 22.97 22.95
N LYS A 258 16.39 23.49 23.58
CA LYS A 258 17.63 22.74 23.86
C LYS A 258 17.35 21.56 24.80
N GLU A 259 16.63 21.83 25.88
CA GLU A 259 16.26 20.83 26.87
C GLU A 259 15.32 19.76 26.25
N ALA A 260 14.30 20.20 25.51
CA ALA A 260 13.39 19.29 24.80
C ALA A 260 14.14 18.38 23.81
N LYS A 261 15.16 18.93 23.11
CA LYS A 261 16.00 18.15 22.19
C LYS A 261 16.85 17.11 22.94
N GLU A 262 17.48 17.49 24.05
CA GLU A 262 18.28 16.57 24.86
C GLU A 262 17.43 15.42 25.42
N LEU A 263 16.25 15.73 25.94
CA LEU A 263 15.32 14.71 26.46
C LEU A 263 14.79 13.81 25.34
N LEU A 264 14.40 14.38 24.21
CA LEU A 264 13.92 13.62 23.05
C LEU A 264 14.97 12.62 22.55
N LEU A 265 16.23 13.05 22.44
CA LEU A 265 17.32 12.17 22.00
C LEU A 265 17.65 11.11 23.07
N THR A 266 17.49 11.43 24.34
CA THR A 266 17.70 10.49 25.46
C THR A 266 16.63 9.39 25.49
N TYR A 267 15.36 9.74 25.34
CA TYR A 267 14.26 8.79 25.41
C TYR A 267 13.89 8.15 24.06
N GLY A 268 14.36 8.70 22.96
CA GLY A 268 14.30 8.12 21.62
C GLY A 268 12.95 8.25 20.89
N SER A 269 11.90 8.82 21.52
CA SER A 269 10.65 9.16 20.85
C SER A 269 9.86 10.20 21.63
N VAL A 270 9.00 10.96 20.94
CA VAL A 270 8.12 11.97 21.55
C VAL A 270 7.28 11.36 22.66
N LYS A 271 6.64 10.22 22.38
CA LYS A 271 5.79 9.51 23.35
C LYS A 271 6.54 9.20 24.65
N LYS A 272 7.68 8.53 24.56
CA LYS A 272 8.49 8.19 25.75
C LYS A 272 8.98 9.43 26.49
N THR A 273 9.33 10.51 25.77
CA THR A 273 9.75 11.77 26.37
C THR A 273 8.63 12.37 27.21
N LEU A 274 7.41 12.45 26.64
CA LEU A 274 6.25 13.00 27.35
C LEU A 274 5.85 12.15 28.56
N GLU A 275 5.84 10.81 28.44
CA GLU A 275 5.58 9.90 29.54
C GLU A 275 6.54 10.13 30.72
N GLN A 276 7.84 10.35 30.44
CA GLN A 276 8.83 10.60 31.47
C GLN A 276 8.73 12.00 32.09
N LEU A 277 8.30 13.00 31.33
CA LEU A 277 8.06 14.34 31.84
C LEU A 277 6.79 14.46 32.70
N GLN A 278 5.77 13.65 32.44
CA GLN A 278 4.54 13.60 33.22
C GLN A 278 4.68 12.81 34.52
N LEU A 279 5.72 12.00 34.67
CA LEU A 279 6.03 11.23 35.87
C LEU A 279 6.89 12.02 36.88
N LYS A 280 7.36 13.22 36.51
CA LYS A 280 8.10 14.17 37.37
C LYS A 280 7.18 15.28 37.88
#